data_94116a116ddf5175b0209ef3b939a818
#
_entry.id   94116a116ddf5175b0209ef3b939a818
#
_cell.length_a   1.000
_cell.length_b   1.000
_cell.length_c   1.000
_cell.angle_alpha   90.00
_cell.angle_beta   90.00
_cell.angle_gamma   90.00
#
_symmetry.space_group_name_H-M   'P 1'
#
loop_
_entity.id
_entity.type
_entity.pdbx_description
1 polymer ?
#
loop_
_entity_poly.entity_id
_entity_poly.type
_entity_poly.pdbx_seq_one_letter_code
_entity_poly.pdbx_strand_id
1 'polypeptide(L)'
;GFYERLVDFSVPPVFKGDCWNHYLNNLINKKLDFNTHTYITKLSYENKVDVDKTFYALHFDTNLLSDYLHKTGVDRGIKYVNGKLKKVHSDYSDTINKITLTNNKSYSCDFIFDCSGFNRLLIGKHFGVKWKSYKQHLPMKKAIPFWLEQTKDIQPYTTALAMKYGWI
;
A
#
# COMPACT_ATOMS: atom_id res chain seq x y z
N GLY A 1 5.18 22.79 -14.30
CA GLY A 1 6.42 22.15 -13.95
C GLY A 1 6.16 20.73 -13.49
N PHE A 2 6.97 19.82 -13.95
CA PHE A 2 6.95 18.44 -13.47
C PHE A 2 7.78 18.40 -12.19
N TYR A 3 7.22 17.79 -11.15
CA TYR A 3 7.95 17.51 -9.92
C TYR A 3 8.18 16.01 -9.84
N GLU A 4 9.42 15.63 -10.04
CA GLU A 4 9.87 14.27 -9.75
C GLU A 4 10.09 14.15 -8.24
N ARG A 5 9.39 13.26 -7.59
CA ARG A 5 9.56 12.98 -6.17
C ARG A 5 10.06 11.57 -5.97
N LEU A 6 11.20 11.47 -5.32
CA LEU A 6 11.60 10.23 -4.68
C LEU A 6 10.70 9.96 -3.49
N VAL A 7 10.13 8.77 -3.44
CA VAL A 7 9.50 8.27 -2.23
C VAL A 7 10.62 7.70 -1.38
N ASP A 8 11.14 8.54 -0.49
CA ASP A 8 12.15 8.13 0.46
C ASP A 8 11.47 7.42 1.63
N PHE A 9 11.66 6.11 1.74
CA PHE A 9 11.26 5.32 2.89
C PHE A 9 12.32 5.30 3.99
N SER A 10 13.39 6.07 3.85
CA SER A 10 14.36 6.19 4.93
C SER A 10 13.68 6.81 6.15
N VAL A 11 13.86 6.17 7.27
CA VAL A 11 13.50 6.78 8.56
C VAL A 11 14.37 8.04 8.68
N PRO A 12 13.77 9.24 8.87
CA PRO A 12 14.55 10.44 9.13
C PRO A 12 15.54 10.15 10.25
N PRO A 13 16.74 10.68 10.21
CA PRO A 13 17.68 10.49 11.29
C PRO A 13 16.97 10.80 12.60
N VAL A 14 17.09 9.90 13.59
CA VAL A 14 16.42 10.00 14.89
C VAL A 14 16.98 11.23 15.60
N PHE A 15 16.35 12.35 15.39
CA PHE A 15 16.64 13.55 16.13
C PHE A 15 15.87 13.48 17.47
N LYS A 16 16.50 13.78 18.57
CA LYS A 16 15.83 13.95 19.86
C LYS A 16 14.99 15.22 19.83
N GLY A 17 13.68 15.12 20.03
CA GLY A 17 12.75 16.25 20.12
C GLY A 17 12.07 16.65 18.80
N ASP A 18 11.63 17.92 18.68
CA ASP A 18 10.88 18.48 17.54
C ASP A 18 11.70 18.66 16.24
N CYS A 19 12.69 17.85 16.02
CA CYS A 19 13.65 18.02 14.94
C CYS A 19 13.04 17.87 13.55
N TRP A 20 11.93 17.12 13.41
CA TRP A 20 11.26 17.03 12.13
C TRP A 20 10.69 18.37 11.66
N ASN A 21 10.02 19.08 12.55
CA ASN A 21 9.52 20.43 12.26
C ASN A 21 10.64 21.41 11.98
N HIS A 22 11.73 21.32 12.74
CA HIS A 22 12.94 22.15 12.52
C HIS A 22 13.58 21.85 11.16
N TYR A 23 13.68 20.58 10.80
CA TYR A 23 14.19 20.14 9.49
C TYR A 23 13.31 20.66 8.35
N LEU A 24 11.99 20.47 8.42
CA LEU A 24 11.04 20.97 7.42
C LEU A 24 11.09 22.50 7.30
N ASN A 25 11.13 23.23 8.42
CA ASN A 25 11.24 24.68 8.42
C ASN A 25 12.55 25.14 7.76
N ASN A 26 13.66 24.48 8.03
CA ASN A 26 14.91 24.79 7.36
C ASN A 26 14.85 24.56 5.84
N LEU A 27 14.24 23.45 5.40
CA LEU A 27 14.05 23.18 3.98
C LEU A 27 13.21 24.27 3.30
N ILE A 28 12.08 24.64 3.90
CA ILE A 28 11.17 25.66 3.38
C ILE A 28 11.86 27.03 3.37
N ASN A 29 12.41 27.45 4.50
CA ASN A 29 12.99 28.79 4.66
C ASN A 29 14.26 29.00 3.82
N LYS A 30 15.07 27.95 3.68
CA LYS A 30 16.30 28.00 2.87
C LYS A 30 16.04 27.67 1.40
N LYS A 31 14.79 27.36 1.02
CA LYS A 31 14.40 26.93 -0.34
C LYS A 31 15.28 25.78 -0.85
N LEU A 32 15.64 24.86 0.03
CA LEU A 32 16.44 23.70 -0.33
C LEU A 32 15.58 22.71 -1.12
N ASP A 33 16.18 22.05 -2.08
CA ASP A 33 15.51 20.98 -2.81
C ASP A 33 15.36 19.77 -1.87
N PHE A 34 14.12 19.42 -1.58
CA PHE A 34 13.78 18.28 -0.74
C PHE A 34 14.37 16.98 -1.28
N ASN A 35 14.40 16.82 -2.59
CA ASN A 35 14.85 15.60 -3.25
C ASN A 35 16.36 15.36 -3.10
N THR A 36 17.16 16.39 -2.89
CA THR A 36 18.62 16.27 -2.79
C THR A 36 19.15 16.42 -1.36
N HIS A 37 18.24 16.63 -0.39
CA HIS A 37 18.65 16.98 0.96
C HIS A 37 18.94 15.78 1.86
N THR A 38 18.37 14.60 1.57
CA THR A 38 18.73 13.39 2.29
C THR A 38 19.87 12.66 1.58
N TYR A 39 20.74 12.03 2.37
CA TYR A 39 21.88 11.28 1.84
C TYR A 39 21.45 10.14 0.90
N ILE A 40 20.40 9.40 1.28
CA ILE A 40 19.86 8.30 0.49
C ILE A 40 19.29 8.81 -0.83
N THR A 41 18.54 9.90 -0.81
CA THR A 41 18.00 10.52 -2.03
C THR A 41 19.12 10.88 -2.99
N LYS A 42 20.18 11.52 -2.49
CA LYS A 42 21.35 11.86 -3.29
C LYS A 42 22.01 10.63 -3.91
N LEU A 43 22.25 9.58 -3.10
CA LEU A 43 22.82 8.33 -3.60
C LEU A 43 21.94 7.66 -4.65
N SER A 44 20.61 7.74 -4.50
CA SER A 44 19.66 7.19 -5.47
C SER A 44 19.76 7.91 -6.81
N TYR A 45 19.83 9.24 -6.82
CA TYR A 45 20.04 10.02 -8.04
C TYR A 45 21.38 9.74 -8.71
N GLU A 46 22.42 9.48 -7.93
CA GLU A 46 23.75 9.14 -8.44
C GLU A 46 23.89 7.65 -8.81
N ASN A 47 22.83 6.84 -8.66
CA ASN A 47 22.82 5.38 -8.84
C ASN A 47 23.92 4.67 -8.01
N LYS A 48 24.12 5.12 -6.77
CA LYS A 48 25.15 4.65 -5.84
C LYS A 48 24.58 4.06 -4.56
N VAL A 49 23.33 3.58 -4.61
CA VAL A 49 22.68 2.99 -3.43
C VAL A 49 23.36 1.68 -3.06
N ASP A 50 23.80 1.59 -1.81
CA ASP A 50 24.29 0.35 -1.21
C ASP A 50 23.13 -0.32 -0.46
N VAL A 51 22.57 -1.36 -1.05
CA VAL A 51 21.39 -2.06 -0.51
C VAL A 51 21.65 -2.73 0.83
N ASP A 52 22.91 -3.05 1.15
CA ASP A 52 23.28 -3.67 2.43
C ASP A 52 23.29 -2.64 3.59
N LYS A 53 23.35 -1.36 3.27
CA LYS A 53 23.44 -0.26 4.23
C LYS A 53 22.25 0.68 4.25
N THR A 54 21.26 0.43 3.39
CA THR A 54 20.10 1.31 3.26
C THR A 54 18.79 0.56 3.45
N PHE A 55 17.80 1.24 4.00
CA PHE A 55 16.43 0.73 4.00
C PHE A 55 15.84 0.93 2.60
N TYR A 56 15.20 -0.10 2.08
CA TYR A 56 14.56 -0.06 0.77
C TYR A 56 13.24 -0.82 0.77
N ALA A 57 12.37 -0.49 -0.18
CA ALA A 57 11.18 -1.24 -0.48
C ALA A 57 11.37 -2.05 -1.77
N LEU A 58 10.64 -3.14 -1.90
CA LEU A 58 10.70 -3.99 -3.07
C LEU A 58 9.60 -3.60 -4.06
N HIS A 59 9.95 -3.53 -5.34
CA HIS A 59 9.00 -3.56 -6.44
C HIS A 59 8.86 -4.99 -6.94
N PHE A 60 7.65 -5.48 -7.03
CA PHE A 60 7.38 -6.86 -7.45
C PHE A 60 6.07 -6.96 -8.25
N ASP A 61 5.99 -7.99 -9.09
CA ASP A 61 4.74 -8.34 -9.74
C ASP A 61 3.78 -8.99 -8.72
N THR A 62 2.66 -8.33 -8.50
CA THR A 62 1.65 -8.77 -7.53
C THR A 62 0.98 -10.09 -7.92
N ASN A 63 0.90 -10.43 -9.20
CA ASN A 63 0.34 -11.71 -9.65
C ASN A 63 1.30 -12.85 -9.30
N LEU A 64 2.59 -12.69 -9.63
CA LEU A 64 3.61 -13.68 -9.30
C LEU A 64 3.73 -13.87 -7.79
N LEU A 65 3.66 -12.79 -7.02
CA LEU A 65 3.67 -12.87 -5.55
C LEU A 65 2.44 -13.60 -5.03
N SER A 66 1.26 -13.32 -5.59
CA SER A 66 0.00 -14.01 -5.21
C SER A 66 0.10 -15.52 -5.44
N ASP A 67 0.60 -15.95 -6.59
CA ASP A 67 0.78 -17.35 -6.92
C ASP A 67 1.79 -18.03 -5.98
N TYR A 68 2.89 -17.35 -5.71
CA TYR A 68 3.90 -17.84 -4.75
C TYR A 68 3.31 -17.99 -3.34
N LEU A 69 2.58 -16.98 -2.85
CA LEU A 69 1.97 -17.01 -1.52
C LEU A 69 0.86 -18.08 -1.44
N HIS A 70 0.08 -18.25 -2.50
CA HIS A 70 -0.93 -19.30 -2.57
C HIS A 70 -0.27 -20.68 -2.44
N LYS A 71 0.72 -20.97 -3.27
CA LYS A 71 1.46 -22.23 -3.21
C LYS A 71 2.06 -22.47 -1.83
N THR A 72 2.81 -21.50 -1.32
CA THR A 72 3.46 -21.60 0.00
C THR A 72 2.45 -21.80 1.12
N GLY A 73 1.30 -21.13 1.06
CA GLY A 73 0.22 -21.28 2.03
C GLY A 73 -0.35 -22.70 2.04
N VAL A 74 -0.64 -23.24 0.86
CA VAL A 74 -1.16 -24.60 0.73
C VAL A 74 -0.13 -25.63 1.21
N ASP A 75 1.13 -25.47 0.84
CA ASP A 75 2.23 -26.35 1.28
C ASP A 75 2.41 -26.33 2.82
N ARG A 76 2.06 -25.23 3.47
CA ARG A 76 2.06 -25.07 4.93
C ARG A 76 0.76 -25.50 5.61
N GLY A 77 -0.18 -26.09 4.87
CA GLY A 77 -1.44 -26.63 5.41
C GLY A 77 -2.58 -25.65 5.45
N ILE A 78 -2.48 -24.45 4.85
CA ILE A 78 -3.61 -23.53 4.71
C ILE A 78 -4.62 -24.14 3.75
N LYS A 79 -5.86 -24.26 4.19
CA LYS A 79 -6.95 -24.76 3.36
C LYS A 79 -7.46 -23.64 2.46
N TYR A 80 -7.14 -23.74 1.19
CA TYR A 80 -7.66 -22.83 0.18
C TYR A 80 -9.06 -23.25 -0.29
N VAL A 81 -10.00 -22.31 -0.33
CA VAL A 81 -11.35 -22.54 -0.80
C VAL A 81 -11.70 -21.47 -1.83
N ASN A 82 -11.83 -21.87 -3.09
CA ASN A 82 -12.34 -20.99 -4.13
C ASN A 82 -13.87 -20.90 -4.04
N GLY A 83 -14.40 -19.68 -3.82
CA GLY A 83 -15.84 -19.47 -3.73
C GLY A 83 -16.21 -18.02 -3.46
N LYS A 84 -17.45 -17.67 -3.77
CA LYS A 84 -18.00 -16.34 -3.49
C LYS A 84 -18.83 -16.39 -2.21
N LEU A 85 -18.68 -15.37 -1.37
CA LEU A 85 -19.47 -15.22 -0.16
C LEU A 85 -20.96 -15.00 -0.53
N LYS A 86 -21.83 -15.83 0.05
CA LYS A 86 -23.29 -15.72 -0.09
C LYS A 86 -23.92 -15.08 1.15
N LYS A 87 -23.53 -15.54 2.34
CA LYS A 87 -24.12 -15.10 3.60
C LYS A 87 -23.09 -15.13 4.72
N VAL A 88 -23.17 -14.14 5.59
CA VAL A 88 -22.45 -14.06 6.85
C VAL A 88 -23.43 -14.34 7.98
N HIS A 89 -23.02 -15.12 8.96
CA HIS A 89 -23.81 -15.41 10.14
C HIS A 89 -23.08 -14.85 11.37
N SER A 90 -23.79 -14.09 12.15
CA SER A 90 -23.35 -13.57 13.44
C SER A 90 -24.29 -14.04 14.55
N ASP A 91 -23.78 -14.07 15.76
CA ASP A 91 -24.55 -14.31 16.96
C ASP A 91 -25.20 -13.02 17.51
N TYR A 92 -25.80 -13.11 18.69
CA TYR A 92 -26.45 -11.96 19.36
C TYR A 92 -25.47 -10.85 19.79
N SER A 93 -24.18 -11.12 19.82
CA SER A 93 -23.12 -10.15 20.15
C SER A 93 -22.49 -9.54 18.88
N ASP A 94 -23.10 -9.70 17.72
CA ASP A 94 -22.55 -9.31 16.39
C ASP A 94 -21.20 -9.98 16.05
N THR A 95 -20.85 -11.08 16.73
CA THR A 95 -19.64 -11.84 16.40
C THR A 95 -19.91 -12.78 15.23
N ILE A 96 -19.11 -12.63 14.16
CA ILE A 96 -19.20 -13.54 13.02
C ILE A 96 -18.62 -14.90 13.41
N ASN A 97 -19.45 -15.95 13.35
CA ASN A 97 -19.07 -17.32 13.69
C ASN A 97 -19.11 -18.29 12.50
N LYS A 98 -19.74 -17.89 11.40
CA LYS A 98 -19.88 -18.76 10.22
C LYS A 98 -20.09 -17.92 8.95
N ILE A 99 -19.56 -18.41 7.84
CA ILE A 99 -19.84 -17.90 6.50
C ILE A 99 -20.43 -19.02 5.63
N THR A 100 -21.28 -18.65 4.67
CA THR A 100 -21.82 -19.55 3.65
C THR A 100 -21.46 -19.03 2.27
N LEU A 101 -20.95 -19.91 1.42
CA LEU A 101 -20.59 -19.59 0.04
C LEU A 101 -21.78 -19.83 -0.91
N THR A 102 -21.67 -19.34 -2.14
CA THR A 102 -22.71 -19.50 -3.18
C THR A 102 -22.99 -20.93 -3.55
N ASN A 103 -22.07 -21.85 -3.35
CA ASN A 103 -22.24 -23.29 -3.51
C ASN A 103 -22.90 -23.97 -2.29
N ASN A 104 -23.46 -23.19 -1.36
CA ASN A 104 -24.09 -23.60 -0.11
C ASN A 104 -23.17 -24.30 0.91
N LYS A 105 -21.86 -24.37 0.68
CA LYS A 105 -20.91 -24.84 1.71
C LYS A 105 -20.74 -23.76 2.76
N SER A 106 -20.68 -24.18 4.02
CA SER A 106 -20.49 -23.28 5.16
C SER A 106 -19.20 -23.60 5.90
N TYR A 107 -18.59 -22.56 6.46
CA TYR A 107 -17.35 -22.63 7.21
C TYR A 107 -17.52 -21.85 8.50
N SER A 108 -17.18 -22.48 9.62
CA SER A 108 -17.11 -21.80 10.92
C SER A 108 -15.76 -21.12 11.07
N CYS A 109 -15.73 -20.04 11.82
CA CYS A 109 -14.52 -19.27 12.12
C CYS A 109 -14.62 -18.63 13.49
N ASP A 110 -13.50 -18.59 14.20
CA ASP A 110 -13.33 -17.88 15.47
C ASP A 110 -12.84 -16.44 15.24
N PHE A 111 -12.20 -16.21 14.09
CA PHE A 111 -11.71 -14.90 13.66
C PHE A 111 -11.74 -14.79 12.13
N ILE A 112 -11.93 -13.57 11.61
CA ILE A 112 -12.02 -13.35 10.16
C ILE A 112 -11.33 -12.04 9.75
N PHE A 113 -10.52 -12.10 8.70
CA PHE A 113 -9.97 -10.93 8.03
C PHE A 113 -10.79 -10.60 6.78
N ASP A 114 -11.34 -9.39 6.72
CA ASP A 114 -12.06 -8.91 5.53
C ASP A 114 -11.08 -8.30 4.51
N CYS A 115 -10.55 -9.13 3.62
CA CYS A 115 -9.68 -8.72 2.52
C CYS A 115 -10.45 -8.46 1.22
N SER A 116 -11.75 -8.13 1.28
CA SER A 116 -12.60 -7.90 0.11
C SER A 116 -12.41 -6.53 -0.57
N GLY A 117 -11.45 -5.74 -0.09
CA GLY A 117 -11.08 -4.44 -0.65
C GLY A 117 -12.26 -3.46 -0.67
N PHE A 118 -12.47 -2.75 -1.76
CA PHE A 118 -13.54 -1.77 -1.90
C PHE A 118 -14.96 -2.37 -1.84
N ASN A 119 -15.11 -3.69 -1.97
CA ASN A 119 -16.40 -4.34 -1.80
C ASN A 119 -16.89 -4.31 -0.35
N ARG A 120 -15.98 -4.25 0.63
CA ARG A 120 -16.27 -4.11 2.05
C ARG A 120 -17.36 -5.10 2.51
N LEU A 121 -17.17 -6.39 2.21
CA LEU A 121 -18.23 -7.38 2.37
C LEU A 121 -18.67 -7.54 3.82
N LEU A 122 -17.76 -7.51 4.77
CA LEU A 122 -18.08 -7.63 6.19
C LEU A 122 -18.35 -6.25 6.82
N ILE A 123 -17.35 -5.39 6.85
CA ILE A 123 -17.47 -4.10 7.54
C ILE A 123 -18.55 -3.19 6.94
N GLY A 124 -18.73 -3.19 5.62
CA GLY A 124 -19.71 -2.33 4.94
C GLY A 124 -21.06 -2.99 4.75
N LYS A 125 -21.12 -4.18 4.14
CA LYS A 125 -22.39 -4.81 3.75
C LYS A 125 -23.06 -5.56 4.90
N HIS A 126 -22.28 -6.26 5.73
CA HIS A 126 -22.85 -7.01 6.85
C HIS A 126 -23.09 -6.10 8.06
N PHE A 127 -22.08 -5.38 8.53
CA PHE A 127 -22.20 -4.50 9.69
C PHE A 127 -22.75 -3.10 9.39
N GLY A 128 -22.95 -2.74 8.12
CA GLY A 128 -23.56 -1.47 7.75
C GLY A 128 -22.71 -0.22 8.04
N VAL A 129 -21.42 -0.36 8.34
CA VAL A 129 -20.54 0.76 8.62
C VAL A 129 -20.44 1.66 7.39
N LYS A 130 -20.80 2.92 7.55
CA LYS A 130 -20.82 3.89 6.46
C LYS A 130 -19.42 4.29 6.03
N TRP A 131 -19.24 4.51 4.74
CA TRP A 131 -18.02 5.10 4.19
C TRP A 131 -17.94 6.59 4.55
N LYS A 132 -16.79 7.01 5.10
CA LYS A 132 -16.53 8.44 5.32
C LYS A 132 -15.67 8.97 4.17
N SER A 133 -16.22 9.93 3.42
CA SER A 133 -15.52 10.54 2.29
C SER A 133 -14.55 11.62 2.76
N TYR A 134 -13.33 11.57 2.26
CA TYR A 134 -12.29 12.59 2.43
C TYR A 134 -12.09 13.43 1.15
N LYS A 135 -13.08 13.43 0.25
CA LYS A 135 -12.99 14.06 -1.07
C LYS A 135 -12.61 15.55 -1.02
N GLN A 136 -13.05 16.26 0.02
CA GLN A 136 -12.71 17.68 0.18
C GLN A 136 -11.22 17.93 0.48
N HIS A 137 -10.52 16.93 1.03
CA HIS A 137 -9.09 17.00 1.35
C HIS A 137 -8.23 16.19 0.35
N LEU A 138 -8.80 15.16 -0.25
CA LEU A 138 -8.16 14.26 -1.18
C LEU A 138 -8.92 14.27 -2.52
N PRO A 139 -8.59 15.17 -3.44
CA PRO A 139 -9.36 15.36 -4.67
C PRO A 139 -9.22 14.22 -5.68
N MET A 140 -8.14 13.41 -5.60
CA MET A 140 -7.93 12.28 -6.49
C MET A 140 -8.90 11.16 -6.18
N LYS A 141 -9.70 10.75 -7.18
CA LYS A 141 -10.79 9.79 -6.99
C LYS A 141 -10.58 8.46 -7.71
N LYS A 142 -9.69 8.45 -8.69
CA LYS A 142 -9.46 7.29 -9.56
C LYS A 142 -7.98 7.09 -9.76
N ALA A 143 -7.57 5.83 -9.81
CA ALA A 143 -6.25 5.41 -10.28
C ALA A 143 -6.46 4.39 -11.41
N ILE A 144 -5.63 4.47 -12.42
CA ILE A 144 -5.64 3.53 -13.54
C ILE A 144 -4.26 2.88 -13.55
N PRO A 145 -4.11 1.66 -13.02
CA PRO A 145 -2.85 0.94 -13.12
C PRO A 145 -2.63 0.48 -14.56
N PHE A 146 -1.42 0.61 -15.03
CA PHE A 146 -1.01 0.10 -16.34
C PHE A 146 0.46 -0.30 -16.28
N TRP A 147 0.86 -1.16 -17.21
CA TRP A 147 2.23 -1.60 -17.35
C TRP A 147 2.88 -0.85 -18.48
N LEU A 148 4.10 -0.40 -18.25
CA LEU A 148 4.97 0.14 -19.28
C LEU A 148 6.10 -0.86 -19.54
N GLU A 149 6.58 -0.86 -20.78
CA GLU A 149 7.75 -1.62 -21.13
C GLU A 149 8.96 -1.06 -20.38
N GLN A 150 9.72 -1.94 -19.75
CA GLN A 150 10.84 -1.53 -18.93
C GLN A 150 12.00 -1.10 -19.84
N THR A 151 12.52 0.09 -19.61
CA THR A 151 13.74 0.56 -20.26
C THR A 151 14.96 -0.18 -19.66
N LYS A 152 16.09 -0.18 -20.39
CA LYS A 152 17.30 -0.88 -19.96
C LYS A 152 17.86 -0.40 -18.62
N ASP A 153 17.63 0.87 -18.29
CA ASP A 153 18.14 1.50 -17.07
C ASP A 153 17.04 1.53 -16.00
N ILE A 154 17.06 0.57 -15.09
CA ILE A 154 16.16 0.53 -13.95
C ILE A 154 16.65 1.54 -12.93
N GLN A 155 15.82 2.54 -12.63
CA GLN A 155 16.12 3.49 -11.57
C GLN A 155 15.84 2.85 -10.19
N PRO A 156 16.73 3.04 -9.20
CA PRO A 156 16.55 2.47 -7.86
C PRO A 156 15.56 3.26 -6.99
N TYR A 157 14.57 3.91 -7.59
CA TYR A 157 13.57 4.72 -6.90
C TYR A 157 12.24 4.74 -7.63
N THR A 158 11.19 5.10 -6.91
CA THR A 158 9.87 5.35 -7.49
C THR A 158 9.78 6.78 -7.98
N THR A 159 9.44 6.97 -9.24
CA THR A 159 9.21 8.29 -9.82
C THR A 159 7.73 8.65 -9.75
N ALA A 160 7.42 9.85 -9.29
CA ALA A 160 6.08 10.41 -9.34
C ALA A 160 6.11 11.73 -10.11
N LEU A 161 5.47 11.75 -11.28
CA LEU A 161 5.39 12.92 -12.14
C LEU A 161 4.08 13.65 -11.90
N ALA A 162 4.15 14.90 -11.44
CA ALA A 162 2.98 15.74 -11.28
C ALA A 162 2.48 16.24 -12.63
N MET A 163 1.19 16.07 -12.88
CA MET A 163 0.51 16.48 -14.10
C MET A 163 -0.61 17.48 -13.79
N LYS A 164 -1.19 18.11 -14.81
CA LYS A 164 -2.28 19.09 -14.65
C LYS A 164 -3.47 18.55 -13.85
N TYR A 165 -3.80 17.28 -14.02
CA TYR A 165 -5.01 16.66 -13.42
C TYR A 165 -4.72 15.48 -12.52
N GLY A 166 -3.50 15.28 -12.09
CA GLY A 166 -3.10 14.18 -11.26
C GLY A 166 -1.61 13.94 -11.26
N TRP A 167 -1.22 12.67 -11.18
CA TRP A 167 0.17 12.24 -11.21
C TRP A 167 0.28 10.83 -11.82
N ILE A 168 1.43 10.54 -12.35
CA ILE A 168 1.84 9.20 -12.80
C ILE A 168 3.03 8.78 -11.97
#